data_d9d06d22fe59e2ee4b9d223d913f25f1
#
_entry.id   d9d06d22fe59e2ee4b9d223d913f25f1
#
_cell.length_a   1.000
_cell.length_b   1.000
_cell.length_c   1.000
_cell.angle_alpha   90.00
_cell.angle_beta   90.00
_cell.angle_gamma   90.00
#
_symmetry.space_group_name_H-M   'P 1'
#
loop_
_entity.id
_entity.type
_entity.pdbx_description
1 polymer ?
#
loop_
_entity_poly.entity_id
_entity_poly.type
_entity_poly.pdbx_seq_one_letter_code
_entity_poly.pdbx_strand_id
1 'polypeptide(L)'
;MGKITIKKLEIGTSAYWAAFNLRNEILRKPRGQDLYHDNLPYEALSSHTAALKDDKVIGAACWYEDRGHGLVKHLVVEDAARGKGVGTLLLKYAEDEMVSRGIRKCVLKARISVTGFYEKLGYHTVGDVMPDDVPHIMMEKCLDVV
;
A
#
# COMPACT_ATOMS: atom_id res chain seq x y z
N MET A 1 16.06 -20.63 0.61
CA MET A 1 15.21 -19.59 1.21
C MET A 1 15.33 -18.30 0.42
N GLY A 2 14.23 -17.82 -0.10
CA GLY A 2 14.21 -16.65 -0.95
C GLY A 2 14.42 -15.35 -0.18
N LYS A 3 15.22 -14.48 -0.76
CA LYS A 3 15.38 -13.11 -0.29
C LYS A 3 14.19 -12.27 -0.78
N ILE A 4 13.64 -11.42 0.09
CA ILE A 4 12.58 -10.50 -0.29
C ILE A 4 13.20 -9.28 -0.95
N THR A 5 12.71 -8.95 -2.14
CA THR A 5 13.16 -7.80 -2.93
C THR A 5 11.97 -6.89 -3.17
N ILE A 6 12.15 -5.58 -2.98
CA ILE A 6 11.14 -4.57 -3.31
C ILE A 6 11.49 -3.99 -4.68
N LYS A 7 10.52 -4.00 -5.58
CA LYS A 7 10.72 -3.58 -6.96
C LYS A 7 9.63 -2.61 -7.41
N LYS A 8 10.05 -1.51 -8.02
CA LYS A 8 9.10 -0.60 -8.66
C LYS A 8 8.57 -1.25 -9.94
N LEU A 9 7.27 -1.12 -10.17
CA LEU A 9 6.59 -1.76 -11.30
C LEU A 9 6.19 -0.72 -12.35
N GLU A 10 6.30 -1.12 -13.61
CA GLU A 10 5.71 -0.37 -14.72
C GLU A 10 4.33 -0.96 -15.02
N ILE A 11 3.34 -0.08 -15.19
CA ILE A 11 1.97 -0.47 -15.51
C ILE A 11 1.95 -1.26 -16.82
N GLY A 12 1.21 -2.36 -16.83
CA GLY A 12 1.05 -3.21 -18.01
C GLY A 12 2.04 -4.36 -18.11
N THR A 13 3.05 -4.41 -17.25
CA THR A 13 4.00 -5.54 -17.23
C THR A 13 3.37 -6.75 -16.52
N SER A 14 3.96 -7.93 -16.73
CA SER A 14 3.47 -9.15 -16.06
C SER A 14 3.54 -9.05 -14.56
N ALA A 15 4.59 -8.44 -14.01
CA ALA A 15 4.72 -8.23 -12.57
C ALA A 15 3.66 -7.28 -12.03
N TYR A 16 3.33 -6.22 -12.79
CA TYR A 16 2.24 -5.31 -12.43
C TYR A 16 0.91 -6.06 -12.33
N TRP A 17 0.59 -6.89 -13.32
CA TRP A 17 -0.67 -7.64 -13.31
C TRP A 17 -0.70 -8.70 -12.22
N ALA A 18 0.44 -9.30 -11.88
CA ALA A 18 0.53 -10.20 -10.72
C ALA A 18 0.23 -9.46 -9.42
N ALA A 19 0.76 -8.24 -9.28
CA ALA A 19 0.47 -7.38 -8.12
C ALA A 19 -1.01 -6.94 -8.10
N PHE A 20 -1.57 -6.61 -9.25
CA PHE A 20 -2.98 -6.25 -9.37
C PHE A 20 -3.88 -7.41 -8.94
N ASN A 21 -3.56 -8.62 -9.40
CA ASN A 21 -4.30 -9.82 -9.02
C ASN A 21 -4.23 -10.06 -7.50
N LEU A 22 -3.07 -9.86 -6.90
CA LEU A 22 -2.92 -10.00 -5.44
C LEU A 22 -3.79 -8.97 -4.70
N ARG A 23 -3.84 -7.73 -5.18
CA ARG A 23 -4.70 -6.70 -4.61
C ARG A 23 -6.16 -7.12 -4.68
N ASN A 24 -6.59 -7.68 -5.81
CA ASN A 24 -7.96 -8.17 -6.01
C ASN A 24 -8.29 -9.33 -5.06
N GLU A 25 -7.39 -10.30 -4.92
CA GLU A 25 -7.58 -11.45 -4.04
C GLU A 25 -7.77 -11.04 -2.58
N ILE A 26 -7.05 -10.02 -2.14
CA ILE A 26 -7.05 -9.60 -0.72
C ILE A 26 -8.12 -8.55 -0.43
N LEU A 27 -8.32 -7.59 -1.33
CA LEU A 27 -9.14 -6.40 -1.06
C LEU A 27 -10.56 -6.49 -1.59
N ARG A 28 -10.82 -7.30 -2.59
CA ARG A 28 -12.14 -7.31 -3.27
C ARG A 28 -12.84 -8.65 -3.23
N LYS A 29 -12.17 -9.73 -3.59
CA LYS A 29 -12.80 -11.05 -3.64
C LYS A 29 -13.42 -11.49 -2.31
N PRO A 30 -12.79 -11.27 -1.15
CA PRO A 30 -13.42 -11.61 0.13
C PRO A 30 -14.72 -10.87 0.40
N ARG A 31 -14.94 -9.75 -0.29
CA ARG A 31 -16.15 -8.92 -0.18
C ARG A 31 -17.13 -9.16 -1.33
N GLY A 32 -16.89 -10.19 -2.15
CA GLY A 32 -17.72 -10.47 -3.31
C GLY A 32 -17.58 -9.46 -4.44
N GLN A 33 -16.48 -8.71 -4.46
CA GLN A 33 -16.20 -7.67 -5.44
C GLN A 33 -15.02 -8.07 -6.34
N ASP A 34 -14.83 -7.31 -7.42
CA ASP A 34 -13.76 -7.56 -8.38
C ASP A 34 -13.06 -6.24 -8.73
N LEU A 35 -11.78 -6.16 -8.44
CA LEU A 35 -10.98 -4.95 -8.66
C LEU A 35 -10.92 -4.55 -10.14
N TYR A 36 -11.00 -5.53 -11.05
CA TYR A 36 -11.03 -5.26 -12.50
C TYR A 36 -12.27 -4.47 -12.94
N HIS A 37 -13.33 -4.50 -12.14
CA HIS A 37 -14.56 -3.77 -12.41
C HIS A 37 -14.64 -2.44 -11.65
N ASP A 38 -13.64 -2.13 -10.80
CA ASP A 38 -13.60 -0.89 -10.06
C ASP A 38 -13.21 0.28 -10.95
N ASN A 39 -13.76 1.45 -10.64
CA ASN A 39 -13.25 2.69 -11.19
C ASN A 39 -12.02 3.09 -10.36
N LEU A 40 -10.84 3.09 -10.99
CA LEU A 40 -9.58 3.41 -10.35
C LEU A 40 -8.96 4.64 -11.02
N PRO A 41 -9.48 5.86 -10.73
CA PRO A 41 -9.07 7.06 -11.45
C PRO A 41 -7.60 7.43 -11.21
N TYR A 42 -7.00 6.95 -10.14
CA TYR A 42 -5.61 7.29 -9.77
C TYR A 42 -4.62 6.20 -10.15
N GLU A 43 -5.07 5.10 -10.73
CA GLU A 43 -4.20 3.95 -11.01
C GLU A 43 -3.03 4.34 -11.92
N ALA A 44 -3.31 5.06 -13.01
CA ALA A 44 -2.28 5.48 -13.98
C ALA A 44 -1.32 6.52 -13.42
N LEU A 45 -1.73 7.25 -12.37
CA LEU A 45 -0.93 8.32 -11.76
C LEU A 45 -0.09 7.79 -10.58
N SER A 46 -0.37 6.57 -10.15
CA SER A 46 0.26 6.02 -8.95
C SER A 46 1.62 5.42 -9.24
N SER A 47 2.49 5.50 -8.26
CA SER A 47 3.71 4.70 -8.20
C SER A 47 3.34 3.32 -7.67
N HIS A 48 3.70 2.27 -8.39
CA HIS A 48 3.39 0.89 -8.04
C HIS A 48 4.65 0.15 -7.64
N THR A 49 4.57 -0.64 -6.55
CA THR A 49 5.67 -1.47 -6.09
C THR A 49 5.18 -2.87 -5.75
N ALA A 50 6.09 -3.82 -5.84
CA ALA A 50 5.83 -5.17 -5.40
C ALA A 50 6.97 -5.67 -4.51
N ALA A 51 6.61 -6.54 -3.58
CA ALA A 51 7.57 -7.37 -2.86
C ALA A 51 7.61 -8.72 -3.55
N LEU A 52 8.81 -9.18 -3.87
CA LEU A 52 9.01 -10.46 -4.56
C LEU A 52 9.87 -11.38 -3.71
N LYS A 53 9.53 -12.66 -3.75
CA LYS A 53 10.34 -13.72 -3.18
C LYS A 53 10.42 -14.82 -4.22
N ASP A 54 11.64 -15.16 -4.66
CA ASP A 54 11.86 -16.16 -5.72
C ASP A 54 11.01 -15.84 -6.97
N ASP A 55 11.04 -14.56 -7.39
CA ASP A 55 10.32 -14.02 -8.56
C ASP A 55 8.78 -14.06 -8.42
N LYS A 56 8.26 -14.46 -7.27
CA LYS A 56 6.83 -14.45 -7.00
C LYS A 56 6.44 -13.16 -6.28
N VAL A 57 5.38 -12.50 -6.72
CA VAL A 57 4.82 -11.34 -6.03
C VAL A 57 4.11 -11.81 -4.77
N ILE A 58 4.58 -11.34 -3.61
CA ILE A 58 4.02 -11.69 -2.29
C ILE A 58 3.41 -10.48 -1.58
N GLY A 59 3.59 -9.30 -2.12
CA GLY A 59 3.01 -8.08 -1.57
C GLY A 59 3.00 -6.98 -2.62
N ALA A 60 2.19 -5.97 -2.41
CA ALA A 60 2.08 -4.84 -3.33
C ALA A 60 1.64 -3.59 -2.59
N ALA A 61 2.01 -2.44 -3.13
CA ALA A 61 1.55 -1.14 -2.65
C ALA A 61 1.52 -0.16 -3.81
N CYS A 62 0.66 0.83 -3.70
CA CYS A 62 0.71 1.97 -4.62
C CYS A 62 0.41 3.26 -3.87
N TRP A 63 0.91 4.36 -4.40
CA TRP A 63 0.66 5.67 -3.84
C TRP A 63 0.67 6.72 -4.94
N TYR A 64 0.00 7.83 -4.69
CA TYR A 64 0.04 8.98 -5.57
C TYR A 64 0.06 10.27 -4.75
N GLU A 65 0.47 11.36 -5.37
CA GLU A 65 0.45 12.66 -4.70
C GLU A 65 -0.95 13.25 -4.75
N ASP A 66 -1.46 13.62 -3.58
CA ASP A 66 -2.77 14.26 -3.44
C ASP A 66 -2.61 15.49 -2.55
N ARG A 67 -2.85 16.67 -3.11
CA ARG A 67 -2.76 17.95 -2.39
C ARG A 67 -1.42 18.18 -1.70
N GLY A 68 -0.33 17.72 -2.32
CA GLY A 68 1.02 17.87 -1.77
C GLY A 68 1.42 16.78 -0.78
N HIS A 69 0.55 15.82 -0.50
CA HIS A 69 0.84 14.68 0.37
C HIS A 69 0.95 13.40 -0.44
N GLY A 70 1.67 12.40 0.08
CA GLY A 70 1.68 11.07 -0.52
C GLY A 70 0.56 10.24 0.07
N LEU A 71 -0.37 9.79 -0.78
CA LEU A 71 -1.50 8.96 -0.35
C LEU A 71 -1.26 7.52 -0.77
N VAL A 72 -1.05 6.65 0.23
CA VAL A 72 -0.87 5.21 0.00
C VAL A 72 -2.22 4.54 -0.16
N LYS A 73 -2.34 3.74 -1.20
CA LYS A 73 -3.50 2.91 -1.48
C LYS A 73 -3.06 1.45 -1.56
N HIS A 74 -3.94 0.55 -1.20
CA HIS A 74 -3.80 -0.88 -1.48
C HIS A 74 -2.47 -1.50 -1.03
N LEU A 75 -2.05 -1.24 0.20
CA LEU A 75 -0.93 -1.98 0.80
C LEU A 75 -1.42 -3.38 1.17
N VAL A 76 -0.90 -4.39 0.49
CA VAL A 76 -1.33 -5.78 0.68
C VAL A 76 -0.14 -6.72 0.79
N VAL A 77 -0.30 -7.78 1.58
CA VAL A 77 0.68 -8.87 1.73
C VAL A 77 -0.10 -10.18 1.73
N GLU A 78 0.35 -11.16 0.94
CA GLU A 78 -0.32 -12.47 0.93
C GLU A 78 -0.24 -13.13 2.31
N ASP A 79 -1.22 -13.97 2.63
CA ASP A 79 -1.33 -14.58 3.97
C ASP A 79 -0.07 -15.33 4.38
N ALA A 80 0.49 -16.14 3.48
CA ALA A 80 1.68 -16.94 3.76
C ALA A 80 2.93 -16.10 4.05
N ALA A 81 2.94 -14.83 3.66
CA ALA A 81 4.08 -13.92 3.84
C ALA A 81 3.87 -12.92 4.98
N ARG A 82 2.73 -12.95 5.66
CA ARG A 82 2.46 -12.03 6.78
C ARG A 82 3.36 -12.33 7.97
N GLY A 83 3.61 -11.30 8.77
CA GLY A 83 4.45 -11.40 9.97
C GLY A 83 5.94 -11.44 9.69
N LYS A 84 6.36 -11.19 8.45
CA LYS A 84 7.78 -11.23 8.04
C LYS A 84 8.32 -9.87 7.62
N GLY A 85 7.61 -8.79 7.93
CA GLY A 85 8.06 -7.43 7.65
C GLY A 85 7.86 -6.96 6.21
N VAL A 86 7.13 -7.69 5.37
CA VAL A 86 6.92 -7.34 3.96
C VAL A 86 6.19 -6.00 3.84
N GLY A 87 5.10 -5.83 4.60
CA GLY A 87 4.34 -4.57 4.60
C GLY A 87 5.18 -3.39 5.03
N THR A 88 6.04 -3.58 6.03
CA THR A 88 6.96 -2.55 6.50
C THR A 88 7.95 -2.14 5.40
N LEU A 89 8.50 -3.10 4.67
CA LEU A 89 9.41 -2.82 3.56
C LEU A 89 8.73 -2.07 2.42
N LEU A 90 7.50 -2.46 2.07
CA LEU A 90 6.72 -1.79 1.03
C LEU A 90 6.41 -0.34 1.42
N LEU A 91 5.97 -0.14 2.65
CA LEU A 91 5.63 1.21 3.13
C LEU A 91 6.88 2.09 3.20
N LYS A 92 7.98 1.56 3.68
CA LYS A 92 9.27 2.26 3.73
C LYS A 92 9.71 2.70 2.34
N TYR A 93 9.58 1.83 1.34
CA TYR A 93 9.91 2.15 -0.04
C TYR A 93 9.07 3.33 -0.55
N ALA A 94 7.75 3.29 -0.29
CA ALA A 94 6.86 4.38 -0.68
C ALA A 94 7.26 5.69 0.00
N GLU A 95 7.55 5.66 1.30
CA GLU A 95 8.00 6.84 2.04
C GLU A 95 9.30 7.41 1.47
N ASP A 96 10.25 6.54 1.13
CA ASP A 96 11.52 6.97 0.55
C ASP A 96 11.32 7.64 -0.82
N GLU A 97 10.40 7.11 -1.65
CA GLU A 97 10.03 7.77 -2.91
C GLU A 97 9.42 9.14 -2.66
N MET A 98 8.52 9.25 -1.68
CA MET A 98 7.89 10.52 -1.33
C MET A 98 8.95 11.54 -0.92
N VAL A 99 9.86 11.16 -0.04
CA VAL A 99 10.95 12.04 0.42
C VAL A 99 11.80 12.50 -0.76
N SER A 100 12.10 11.60 -1.69
CA SER A 100 12.91 11.94 -2.87
C SER A 100 12.23 12.98 -3.77
N ARG A 101 10.91 13.10 -3.68
CA ARG A 101 10.12 14.11 -4.42
C ARG A 101 9.79 15.34 -3.59
N GLY A 102 10.34 15.46 -2.38
CA GLY A 102 10.10 16.58 -1.48
C GLY A 102 8.76 16.53 -0.74
N ILE A 103 8.09 15.40 -0.76
CA ILE A 103 6.82 15.19 -0.03
C ILE A 103 7.14 14.93 1.43
N ARG A 104 6.45 15.65 2.34
CA ARG A 104 6.74 15.63 3.78
C ARG A 104 5.67 14.94 4.61
N LYS A 105 4.62 14.46 4.01
CA LYS A 105 3.54 13.78 4.74
C LYS A 105 3.02 12.61 3.93
N CYS A 106 2.95 11.45 4.58
CA CYS A 106 2.32 10.26 4.05
C CYS A 106 0.97 10.08 4.74
N VAL A 107 -0.07 9.85 3.94
CA VAL A 107 -1.45 9.69 4.42
C VAL A 107 -1.96 8.35 3.91
N LEU A 108 -2.77 7.68 4.72
CA LEU A 108 -3.41 6.44 4.30
C LEU A 108 -4.74 6.24 5.03
N LYS A 109 -5.56 5.36 4.49
CA LYS A 109 -6.83 4.96 5.07
C LYS A 109 -6.65 3.54 5.62
N ALA A 110 -6.64 3.41 6.94
CA ALA A 110 -6.37 2.15 7.62
C ALA A 110 -7.66 1.50 8.12
N ARG A 111 -7.76 0.17 7.97
CA ARG A 111 -8.78 -0.58 8.70
C ARG A 111 -8.51 -0.45 10.18
N ILE A 112 -9.56 -0.28 10.98
CA ILE A 112 -9.42 -0.14 12.43
C ILE A 112 -8.64 -1.31 13.03
N SER A 113 -8.84 -2.51 12.52
CA SER A 113 -8.19 -3.73 13.01
C SER A 113 -6.67 -3.74 12.85
N VAL A 114 -6.10 -2.88 12.00
CA VAL A 114 -4.66 -2.86 11.72
C VAL A 114 -3.98 -1.53 12.04
N THR A 115 -4.65 -0.64 12.76
CA THR A 115 -4.04 0.65 13.14
C THR A 115 -2.75 0.46 13.93
N GLY A 116 -2.67 -0.58 14.77
CA GLY A 116 -1.47 -0.87 15.55
C GLY A 116 -0.24 -1.11 14.70
N PHE A 117 -0.40 -1.74 13.52
CA PHE A 117 0.70 -1.93 12.58
C PHE A 117 1.28 -0.58 12.13
N TYR A 118 0.40 0.35 11.75
CA TYR A 118 0.83 1.67 11.28
C TYR A 118 1.36 2.53 12.43
N GLU A 119 0.77 2.43 13.61
CA GLU A 119 1.24 3.19 14.77
C GLU A 119 2.69 2.86 15.12
N LYS A 120 3.07 1.59 15.03
CA LYS A 120 4.46 1.17 15.24
C LYS A 120 5.42 1.78 14.23
N LEU A 121 4.94 2.17 13.06
CA LEU A 121 5.74 2.77 12.00
C LEU A 121 5.70 4.30 12.02
N GLY A 122 5.10 4.89 13.04
CA GLY A 122 5.10 6.34 13.25
C GLY A 122 3.85 7.05 12.76
N TYR A 123 2.82 6.32 12.36
CA TYR A 123 1.56 6.91 11.93
C TYR A 123 0.65 7.19 13.12
N HIS A 124 -0.19 8.20 13.02
CA HIS A 124 -1.22 8.49 14.01
C HIS A 124 -2.57 8.70 13.31
N THR A 125 -3.65 8.43 14.05
CA THR A 125 -5.00 8.57 13.52
C THR A 125 -5.40 10.04 13.42
N VAL A 126 -6.21 10.35 12.39
CA VAL A 126 -6.70 11.70 12.12
C VAL A 126 -8.21 11.62 11.86
N GLY A 127 -8.98 12.41 12.61
CA GLY A 127 -10.43 12.46 12.43
C GLY A 127 -11.14 11.26 13.02
N ASP A 128 -12.37 11.06 12.59
CA ASP A 128 -13.26 10.04 13.12
C ASP A 128 -13.25 8.76 12.28
N VAL A 129 -13.70 7.67 12.91
CA VAL A 129 -13.88 6.39 12.20
C VAL A 129 -14.92 6.57 11.09
N MET A 130 -14.58 6.11 9.89
CA MET A 130 -15.49 6.08 8.76
C MET A 130 -16.30 4.78 8.82
N PRO A 131 -17.64 4.88 8.93
CA PRO A 131 -18.49 3.70 9.11
C PRO A 131 -18.80 2.98 7.79
N ASP A 132 -17.76 2.53 7.10
CA ASP A 132 -17.89 1.70 5.90
C ASP A 132 -18.26 0.27 6.30
N ASP A 133 -18.52 -0.62 5.32
CA ASP A 133 -18.72 -2.05 5.58
C ASP A 133 -17.60 -2.62 6.44
N VAL A 134 -16.38 -2.19 6.16
CA VAL A 134 -15.22 -2.42 7.01
C VAL A 134 -14.81 -1.05 7.56
N PRO A 135 -14.91 -0.85 8.88
CA PRO A 135 -14.57 0.46 9.46
C PRO A 135 -13.11 0.85 9.21
N HIS A 136 -12.91 2.11 8.82
CA HIS A 136 -11.60 2.67 8.52
C HIS A 136 -11.40 3.99 9.25
N ILE A 137 -10.14 4.39 9.37
CA ILE A 137 -9.75 5.72 9.87
C ILE A 137 -8.56 6.21 9.07
N MET A 138 -8.50 7.52 8.83
CA MET A 138 -7.33 8.11 8.21
C MET A 138 -6.17 8.13 9.19
N MET A 139 -4.98 7.87 8.68
CA MET A 139 -3.74 7.96 9.46
C MET A 139 -2.71 8.75 8.65
N GLU A 140 -1.83 9.43 9.36
CA GLU A 140 -0.77 10.20 8.70
C GLU A 140 0.53 10.14 9.49
N LYS A 141 1.62 10.37 8.77
CA LYS A 141 2.97 10.43 9.30
C LYS A 141 3.72 11.57 8.63
N CYS A 142 4.37 12.41 9.43
CA CYS A 142 5.32 13.40 8.92
C CYS A 142 6.60 12.69 8.51
N LEU A 143 7.10 12.98 7.31
CA LEU A 143 8.31 12.38 6.78
C LEU A 143 9.49 13.34 6.99
N ASP A 144 10.59 12.79 7.49
CA ASP A 144 11.82 13.57 7.64
C ASP A 144 12.48 13.74 6.28
N VAL A 145 12.57 14.98 5.84
CA VAL A 145 13.28 15.35 4.62
C VAL A 145 14.60 15.94 5.05
N VAL A 146 15.64 15.17 4.82
CA VAL A 146 17.00 15.62 5.15
C VAL A 146 17.59 16.41 4.00
#